data_14d860461dbb59e2ba588260f931c28e
#
_entry.id   14d860461dbb59e2ba588260f931c28e
#
_cell.length_a   1.000
_cell.length_b   1.000
_cell.length_c   1.000
_cell.angle_alpha   90.00
_cell.angle_beta   90.00
_cell.angle_gamma   90.00
#
_symmetry.space_group_name_H-M   'P 1'
#
loop_
_entity.id
_entity.type
_entity.pdbx_description
1 polymer ?
#
loop_
_entity_poly.entity_id
_entity_poly.type
_entity_poly.pdbx_seq_one_letter_code
_entity_poly.pdbx_strand_id
1 'polypeptide(L)'
;MVSKNSWRSYVNSNVSTQQLKLDADAIKYSIEIDQNVIAKHHGISRKRIEIVAWPAVVSACCFKSNLIVHSHSKCLTNTKFDFRIMDKFNQLGGIKYGHTPGCENKLGHCAEQRAANDLLYKMRDRKRKIKDISFSKAFRPRTMKEISMCDNCCYVFDK
;
A
#
# COMPACT_ATOMS: atom_id res chain seq x y z
N MET A 1 -41.25 3.19 -0.79
CA MET A 1 -40.51 3.45 -2.02
C MET A 1 -39.16 4.08 -1.71
N VAL A 2 -38.09 3.34 -1.84
CA VAL A 2 -36.74 3.86 -1.59
C VAL A 2 -36.30 4.65 -2.84
N SER A 3 -36.02 5.95 -2.70
CA SER A 3 -35.61 6.77 -3.84
C SER A 3 -34.25 6.30 -4.39
N LYS A 4 -34.05 6.43 -5.70
CA LYS A 4 -32.76 6.09 -6.35
C LYS A 4 -31.57 6.84 -5.70
N ASN A 5 -31.82 7.97 -5.06
CA ASN A 5 -30.80 8.75 -4.36
C ASN A 5 -30.38 8.14 -3.01
N SER A 6 -31.29 7.47 -2.30
CA SER A 6 -30.94 6.82 -1.02
C SER A 6 -30.06 5.59 -1.22
N TRP A 7 -30.22 4.89 -2.36
CA TRP A 7 -29.39 3.74 -2.70
C TRP A 7 -27.95 4.13 -3.02
N ARG A 8 -27.78 5.22 -3.78
CA ARG A 8 -26.45 5.75 -4.10
C ARG A 8 -25.71 6.24 -2.87
N SER A 9 -26.40 6.89 -1.93
CA SER A 9 -25.77 7.33 -0.68
C SER A 9 -25.38 6.16 0.21
N TYR A 10 -26.18 5.09 0.23
CA TYR A 10 -25.86 3.86 0.97
C TYR A 10 -24.62 3.15 0.40
N VAL A 11 -24.55 2.96 -0.91
CA VAL A 11 -23.39 2.34 -1.58
C VAL A 11 -22.13 3.20 -1.37
N ASN A 12 -22.24 4.50 -1.53
CA ASN A 12 -21.11 5.41 -1.30
C ASN A 12 -20.66 5.42 0.16
N SER A 13 -21.57 5.34 1.14
CA SER A 13 -21.21 5.27 2.56
C SER A 13 -20.49 3.96 2.91
N ASN A 14 -20.88 2.81 2.30
CA ASN A 14 -20.19 1.54 2.53
C ASN A 14 -18.77 1.53 1.96
N VAL A 15 -18.56 2.05 0.76
CA VAL A 15 -17.23 2.21 0.16
C VAL A 15 -16.39 3.16 1.01
N SER A 16 -16.97 4.28 1.45
CA SER A 16 -16.32 5.25 2.33
C SER A 16 -15.93 4.62 3.69
N THR A 17 -16.80 3.80 4.27
CA THR A 17 -16.54 3.09 5.54
C THR A 17 -15.35 2.13 5.40
N GLN A 18 -15.27 1.38 4.31
CA GLN A 18 -14.15 0.47 4.06
C GLN A 18 -12.84 1.23 3.84
N GLN A 19 -12.87 2.34 3.11
CA GLN A 19 -11.71 3.20 2.93
C GLN A 19 -11.23 3.77 4.27
N LEU A 20 -12.14 4.18 5.14
CA LEU A 20 -11.81 4.66 6.48
C LEU A 20 -11.15 3.57 7.34
N LYS A 21 -11.61 2.33 7.25
CA LYS A 21 -10.98 1.19 7.95
C LYS A 21 -9.55 0.94 7.46
N LEU A 22 -9.33 1.00 6.13
CA LEU A 22 -8.00 0.88 5.55
C LEU A 22 -7.08 1.99 6.01
N ASP A 23 -7.53 3.23 5.94
CA ASP A 23 -6.74 4.39 6.36
C ASP A 23 -6.44 4.33 7.86
N ALA A 24 -7.40 3.93 8.69
CA ALA A 24 -7.20 3.75 10.13
C ALA A 24 -6.16 2.66 10.45
N ASP A 25 -6.17 1.54 9.72
CA ASP A 25 -5.16 0.48 9.87
C ASP A 25 -3.77 0.98 9.50
N ALA A 26 -3.63 1.69 8.38
CA ALA A 26 -2.36 2.26 7.94
C ALA A 26 -1.83 3.32 8.94
N ILE A 27 -2.71 4.15 9.48
CA ILE A 27 -2.36 5.14 10.52
C ILE A 27 -1.86 4.45 11.78
N LYS A 28 -2.60 3.45 12.27
CA LYS A 28 -2.20 2.66 13.45
C LYS A 28 -0.82 2.05 13.29
N TYR A 29 -0.58 1.42 12.15
CA TYR A 29 0.72 0.81 11.86
C TYR A 29 1.83 1.86 11.71
N SER A 30 1.52 3.01 11.12
CA SER A 30 2.46 4.14 11.03
C SER A 30 2.89 4.65 12.40
N ILE A 31 1.96 4.72 13.36
CA ILE A 31 2.27 5.11 14.74
C ILE A 31 3.18 4.07 15.39
N GLU A 32 2.93 2.79 15.21
CA GLU A 32 3.77 1.71 15.74
C GLU A 32 5.20 1.78 15.16
N ILE A 33 5.33 2.03 13.86
CA ILE A 33 6.65 2.21 13.22
C ILE A 33 7.36 3.44 13.80
N ASP A 34 6.69 4.57 13.95
CA ASP A 34 7.28 5.79 14.51
C ASP A 34 7.79 5.56 15.93
N GLN A 35 7.00 4.90 16.77
CA GLN A 35 7.39 4.54 18.12
C GLN A 35 8.60 3.61 18.15
N ASN A 36 8.65 2.60 17.28
CA ASN A 36 9.77 1.66 17.21
C ASN A 36 11.05 2.34 16.71
N VAL A 37 10.96 3.24 15.73
CA VAL A 37 12.10 4.01 15.23
C VAL A 37 12.65 4.91 16.33
N ILE A 38 11.79 5.61 17.07
CA ILE A 38 12.20 6.47 18.17
C ILE A 38 12.87 5.65 19.29
N ALA A 39 12.29 4.52 19.66
CA ALA A 39 12.86 3.64 20.67
C ALA A 39 14.24 3.11 20.26
N LYS A 40 14.41 2.72 19.00
CA LYS A 40 15.67 2.23 18.46
C LYS A 40 16.77 3.31 18.41
N HIS A 41 16.38 4.58 18.23
CA HIS A 41 17.28 5.72 18.13
C HIS A 41 17.17 6.63 19.35
N HIS A 42 17.03 6.03 20.54
CA HIS A 42 16.91 6.74 21.80
C HIS A 42 18.07 7.75 21.99
N GLY A 43 17.73 8.97 22.40
CA GLY A 43 18.70 10.05 22.58
C GLY A 43 19.09 10.80 21.29
N ILE A 44 18.61 10.38 20.14
CA ILE A 44 18.84 11.08 18.88
C ILE A 44 17.61 11.93 18.54
N SER A 45 17.80 13.22 18.20
CA SER A 45 16.69 14.07 17.81
C SER A 45 16.02 13.58 16.53
N ARG A 46 14.69 13.74 16.41
CA ARG A 46 13.94 13.37 15.21
C ARG A 46 14.54 13.96 13.93
N LYS A 47 15.10 15.17 14.00
CA LYS A 47 15.72 15.85 12.84
C LYS A 47 16.98 15.14 12.33
N ARG A 48 17.66 14.37 13.19
CA ARG A 48 18.91 13.66 12.85
C ARG A 48 18.66 12.24 12.36
N ILE A 49 17.49 11.68 12.67
CA ILE A 49 17.14 10.35 12.16
C ILE A 49 16.80 10.52 10.67
N GLU A 50 17.52 9.83 9.80
CA GLU A 50 17.33 9.92 8.37
C GLU A 50 15.93 9.52 7.93
N ILE A 51 15.44 10.11 6.85
CA ILE A 51 14.12 9.84 6.26
C ILE A 51 13.95 8.35 5.94
N VAL A 52 15.01 7.66 5.58
CA VAL A 52 15.01 6.21 5.30
C VAL A 52 14.59 5.36 6.50
N ALA A 53 14.71 5.87 7.72
CA ALA A 53 14.25 5.17 8.91
C ALA A 53 12.71 5.13 9.03
N TRP A 54 12.00 5.98 8.33
CA TRP A 54 10.54 6.04 8.29
C TRP A 54 10.01 5.73 6.89
N PRO A 55 9.83 4.45 6.58
CA PRO A 55 9.27 4.05 5.29
C PRO A 55 7.82 4.51 5.13
N ALA A 56 7.37 4.65 3.91
CA ALA A 56 5.95 4.85 3.65
C ALA A 56 5.16 3.60 4.07
N VAL A 57 3.97 3.79 4.62
CA VAL A 57 3.09 2.72 5.10
C VAL A 57 1.76 2.76 4.37
N VAL A 58 1.27 1.61 3.99
CA VAL A 58 -0.02 1.44 3.33
C VAL A 58 -0.70 0.16 3.82
N SER A 59 -2.02 0.16 3.82
CA SER A 59 -2.85 -1.04 4.02
C SER A 59 -3.60 -1.40 2.75
N ALA A 60 -3.85 -2.67 2.54
CA ALA A 60 -4.54 -3.22 1.38
C ALA A 60 -5.58 -4.25 1.78
N CYS A 61 -6.68 -4.30 1.05
CA CYS A 61 -7.68 -5.34 1.16
C CYS A 61 -8.34 -5.63 -0.19
N CYS A 62 -9.08 -6.75 -0.25
CA CYS A 62 -10.05 -7.00 -1.30
C CYS A 62 -11.47 -6.94 -0.74
N PHE A 63 -12.39 -6.34 -1.48
CA PHE A 63 -13.78 -6.13 -1.04
C PHE A 63 -14.53 -7.39 -0.58
N LYS A 64 -14.19 -8.56 -1.12
CA LYS A 64 -14.83 -9.83 -0.78
C LYS A 64 -14.12 -10.59 0.34
N SER A 65 -13.12 -9.98 0.94
CA SER A 65 -12.33 -10.55 2.03
C SER A 65 -12.33 -9.56 3.19
N ASN A 66 -12.51 -10.05 4.40
CA ASN A 66 -12.37 -9.22 5.61
C ASN A 66 -10.90 -9.01 6.02
N LEU A 67 -9.97 -9.50 5.19
CA LEU A 67 -8.55 -9.43 5.47
C LEU A 67 -7.99 -8.06 5.08
N ILE A 68 -7.41 -7.38 6.05
CA ILE A 68 -6.64 -6.16 5.85
C ILE A 68 -5.17 -6.49 6.14
N VAL A 69 -4.29 -6.14 5.22
CA VAL A 69 -2.84 -6.33 5.34
C VAL A 69 -2.17 -4.98 5.20
N HIS A 70 -1.22 -4.69 6.07
CA HIS A 70 -0.39 -3.50 5.97
C HIS A 70 1.04 -3.87 5.63
N SER A 71 1.74 -2.94 4.99
CA SER A 71 3.15 -3.08 4.68
C SER A 71 3.80 -1.70 4.56
N HIS A 72 5.09 -1.68 4.39
CA HIS A 72 5.86 -0.47 4.21
C HIS A 72 6.82 -0.58 3.04
N SER A 73 7.27 0.57 2.53
CA SER A 73 8.33 0.60 1.52
C SER A 73 9.62 0.01 2.07
N LYS A 74 10.32 -0.76 1.26
CA LYS A 74 11.55 -1.44 1.66
C LYS A 74 12.37 -1.76 0.42
N CYS A 75 13.69 -1.68 0.54
CA CYS A 75 14.59 -2.18 -0.51
C CYS A 75 14.34 -3.66 -0.77
N LEU A 76 14.51 -4.06 -2.02
CA LEU A 76 14.42 -5.46 -2.40
C LEU A 76 15.46 -6.29 -1.66
N THR A 77 14.96 -7.29 -0.98
CA THR A 77 15.70 -8.47 -0.54
C THR A 77 15.11 -9.65 -1.31
N ASN A 78 15.37 -10.88 -0.97
CA ASN A 78 14.89 -12.10 -1.66
C ASN A 78 13.35 -12.24 -1.67
N THR A 79 12.61 -11.14 -1.88
CA THR A 79 11.14 -11.16 -1.91
C THR A 79 10.66 -11.77 -3.21
N LYS A 80 9.85 -12.81 -3.11
CA LYS A 80 9.11 -13.36 -4.24
C LYS A 80 7.79 -12.64 -4.36
N PHE A 81 7.52 -12.09 -5.54
CA PHE A 81 6.24 -11.47 -5.84
C PHE A 81 5.29 -12.47 -6.50
N ASP A 82 4.01 -12.34 -6.20
CA ASP A 82 2.95 -13.08 -6.86
C ASP A 82 3.04 -12.89 -8.37
N PHE A 83 2.70 -13.95 -9.13
CA PHE A 83 2.84 -13.97 -10.59
C PHE A 83 2.07 -12.84 -11.29
N ARG A 84 0.93 -12.39 -10.73
CA ARG A 84 0.13 -11.29 -11.28
C ARG A 84 0.84 -9.95 -11.18
N ILE A 85 1.57 -9.73 -10.11
CA ILE A 85 2.41 -8.54 -9.91
C ILE A 85 3.65 -8.64 -10.80
N MET A 86 4.31 -9.79 -10.82
CA MET A 86 5.49 -10.01 -11.68
C MET A 86 5.18 -9.84 -13.15
N ASP A 87 4.01 -10.26 -13.60
CA ASP A 87 3.56 -10.06 -14.97
C ASP A 87 3.51 -8.57 -15.34
N LYS A 88 2.95 -7.75 -14.46
CA LYS A 88 2.95 -6.29 -14.62
C LYS A 88 4.36 -5.69 -14.58
N PHE A 89 5.22 -6.18 -13.71
CA PHE A 89 6.61 -5.74 -13.67
C PHE A 89 7.34 -6.06 -14.98
N ASN A 90 7.10 -7.24 -15.54
CA ASN A 90 7.69 -7.63 -16.82
C ASN A 90 7.19 -6.74 -17.97
N GLN A 91 5.93 -6.32 -17.96
CA GLN A 91 5.40 -5.37 -18.93
C GLN A 91 6.10 -4.00 -18.85
N LEU A 92 6.61 -3.62 -17.69
CA LEU A 92 7.35 -2.39 -17.47
C LEU A 92 8.86 -2.49 -17.74
N GLY A 93 9.36 -3.66 -18.10
CA GLY A 93 10.77 -3.90 -18.37
C GLY A 93 11.48 -4.79 -17.35
N GLY A 94 10.75 -5.39 -16.41
CA GLY A 94 11.26 -6.30 -15.39
C GLY A 94 11.64 -5.62 -14.06
N ILE A 95 11.67 -6.42 -13.01
CA ILE A 95 11.85 -5.93 -11.63
C ILE A 95 13.16 -5.16 -11.42
N LYS A 96 14.21 -5.48 -12.18
CA LYS A 96 15.53 -4.87 -11.99
C LYS A 96 15.66 -3.51 -12.66
N TYR A 97 15.06 -3.32 -13.82
CA TYR A 97 15.24 -2.14 -14.66
C TYR A 97 13.94 -1.43 -15.05
N GLY A 98 12.79 -2.07 -14.81
CA GLY A 98 11.51 -1.56 -15.26
C GLY A 98 11.02 -0.37 -14.45
N HIS A 99 10.33 0.52 -15.14
CA HIS A 99 9.61 1.65 -14.53
C HIS A 99 8.68 2.27 -15.58
N THR A 100 7.67 3.00 -15.12
CA THR A 100 6.91 3.88 -15.99
C THR A 100 7.75 5.11 -16.37
N PRO A 101 7.53 5.73 -17.53
CA PRO A 101 8.24 6.94 -17.92
C PRO A 101 8.14 8.02 -16.84
N GLY A 102 9.29 8.59 -16.42
CA GLY A 102 9.36 9.64 -15.42
C GLY A 102 9.23 9.21 -13.96
N CYS A 103 8.96 7.94 -13.69
CA CYS A 103 8.91 7.42 -12.32
C CYS A 103 10.27 6.83 -11.92
N GLU A 104 10.90 7.41 -10.92
CA GLU A 104 12.22 6.97 -10.43
C GLU A 104 12.14 5.85 -9.38
N ASN A 105 10.94 5.52 -8.90
CA ASN A 105 10.77 4.45 -7.92
C ASN A 105 11.09 3.08 -8.53
N LYS A 106 11.82 2.28 -7.78
CA LYS A 106 12.16 0.92 -8.21
C LYS A 106 10.99 -0.03 -7.96
N LEU A 107 10.73 -0.91 -8.92
CA LEU A 107 9.69 -1.93 -8.80
C LEU A 107 9.97 -2.84 -7.59
N GLY A 108 8.93 -3.17 -6.86
CA GLY A 108 9.01 -4.02 -5.66
C GLY A 108 9.39 -3.29 -4.36
N HIS A 109 9.76 -2.01 -4.43
CA HIS A 109 10.11 -1.21 -3.26
C HIS A 109 8.93 -0.48 -2.63
N CYS A 110 7.89 -0.19 -3.41
CA CYS A 110 6.74 0.59 -2.95
C CYS A 110 5.90 -0.17 -1.92
N ALA A 111 5.35 0.55 -0.96
CA ALA A 111 4.51 -0.01 0.08
C ALA A 111 3.27 -0.71 -0.49
N GLU A 112 2.64 -0.15 -1.52
CA GLU A 112 1.47 -0.72 -2.20
C GLU A 112 1.77 -2.07 -2.82
N GLN A 113 2.89 -2.19 -3.53
CA GLN A 113 3.29 -3.45 -4.16
C GLN A 113 3.55 -4.53 -3.12
N ARG A 114 4.15 -4.17 -2.01
CA ARG A 114 4.45 -5.09 -0.92
C ARG A 114 3.19 -5.49 -0.15
N ALA A 115 2.30 -4.55 0.15
CA ALA A 115 1.02 -4.83 0.81
C ALA A 115 0.15 -5.74 -0.05
N ALA A 116 0.06 -5.46 -1.36
CA ALA A 116 -0.67 -6.30 -2.30
C ALA A 116 -0.10 -7.72 -2.37
N ASN A 117 1.23 -7.84 -2.41
CA ASN A 117 1.89 -9.15 -2.43
C ASN A 117 1.56 -9.97 -1.19
N ASP A 118 1.68 -9.38 -0.01
CA ASP A 118 1.35 -10.03 1.25
C ASP A 118 -0.13 -10.44 1.31
N LEU A 119 -1.03 -9.57 0.82
CA LEU A 119 -2.46 -9.87 0.74
C LEU A 119 -2.73 -11.07 -0.15
N LEU A 120 -2.16 -11.11 -1.36
CA LEU A 120 -2.35 -12.20 -2.30
C LEU A 120 -1.84 -13.54 -1.76
N TYR A 121 -0.69 -13.56 -1.10
CA TYR A 121 -0.17 -14.76 -0.45
C TYR A 121 -1.08 -15.25 0.67
N LYS A 122 -1.61 -14.36 1.48
CA LYS A 122 -2.52 -14.72 2.58
C LYS A 122 -3.89 -15.19 2.10
N MET A 123 -4.40 -14.60 1.03
CA MET A 123 -5.69 -14.97 0.46
C MET A 123 -5.68 -16.32 -0.25
N ARG A 124 -4.56 -16.70 -0.86
CA ARG A 124 -4.40 -17.93 -1.65
C ARG A 124 -5.41 -18.09 -2.79
N ASP A 125 -6.00 -17.00 -3.25
CA ASP A 125 -6.96 -16.98 -4.35
C ASP A 125 -6.26 -16.62 -5.66
N ARG A 126 -6.02 -17.62 -6.49
CA ARG A 126 -5.34 -17.45 -7.79
C ARG A 126 -6.18 -16.75 -8.86
N LYS A 127 -7.49 -16.69 -8.68
CA LYS A 127 -8.43 -16.11 -9.65
C LYS A 127 -8.65 -14.61 -9.43
N ARG A 128 -8.28 -14.09 -8.26
CA ARG A 128 -8.47 -12.68 -7.94
C ARG A 128 -7.59 -11.80 -8.84
N LYS A 129 -8.19 -10.78 -9.41
CA LYS A 129 -7.46 -9.77 -10.18
C LYS A 129 -6.81 -8.75 -9.26
N ILE A 130 -5.57 -8.37 -9.54
CA ILE A 130 -4.85 -7.38 -8.70
C ILE A 130 -5.47 -5.99 -8.77
N LYS A 131 -6.17 -5.64 -9.85
CA LYS A 131 -6.94 -4.39 -9.94
C LYS A 131 -8.06 -4.28 -8.90
N ASP A 132 -8.53 -5.39 -8.35
CA ASP A 132 -9.59 -5.43 -7.36
C ASP A 132 -9.06 -5.17 -5.93
N ILE A 133 -7.76 -5.02 -5.75
CA ILE A 133 -7.16 -4.66 -4.48
C ILE A 133 -7.39 -3.17 -4.22
N SER A 134 -7.92 -2.86 -3.05
CA SER A 134 -8.08 -1.51 -2.54
C SER A 134 -6.96 -1.17 -1.58
N PHE A 135 -6.48 0.06 -1.64
CA PHE A 135 -5.41 0.57 -0.78
C PHE A 135 -5.89 1.71 0.10
N SER A 136 -5.30 1.80 1.28
CA SER A 136 -5.35 3.03 2.06
C SER A 136 -4.55 4.14 1.36
N LYS A 137 -4.68 5.35 1.85
CA LYS A 137 -3.66 6.38 1.61
C LYS A 137 -2.31 5.88 2.14
N ALA A 138 -1.22 6.29 1.51
CA ALA A 138 0.11 6.05 2.03
C ALA A 138 0.51 7.19 2.99
N PHE A 139 1.12 6.84 4.11
CA PHE A 139 1.51 7.79 5.14
C PHE A 139 3.01 7.71 5.43
N ARG A 140 3.62 8.85 5.70
CA ARG A 140 4.95 8.93 6.30
C ARG A 140 4.84 8.86 7.82
N PRO A 141 5.33 7.82 8.50
CA PRO A 141 5.13 7.67 9.95
C PRO A 141 5.61 8.87 10.78
N ARG A 142 6.71 9.48 10.38
CA ARG A 142 7.30 10.60 11.12
C ARG A 142 6.42 11.86 11.14
N THR A 143 5.78 12.17 10.02
CA THR A 143 5.03 13.42 9.83
C THR A 143 3.54 13.19 9.65
N MET A 144 3.12 11.93 9.46
CA MET A 144 1.77 11.53 9.05
C MET A 144 1.33 12.19 7.73
N LYS A 145 2.29 12.68 6.94
CA LYS A 145 1.99 13.24 5.62
C LYS A 145 1.52 12.15 4.67
N GLU A 146 0.44 12.44 3.97
CA GLU A 146 -0.05 11.59 2.89
C GLU A 146 0.87 11.66 1.67
N ILE A 147 1.06 10.50 1.03
CA ILE A 147 1.88 10.36 -0.17
C ILE A 147 0.98 9.78 -1.26
N SER A 148 0.98 10.40 -2.43
CA SER A 148 0.25 9.88 -3.59
C SER A 148 0.87 8.58 -4.09
N MET A 149 0.02 7.70 -4.62
CA MET A 149 0.47 6.48 -5.30
C MET A 149 1.36 6.86 -6.48
N CYS A 150 2.52 6.21 -6.61
CA CYS A 150 3.43 6.47 -7.73
C CYS A 150 2.91 5.86 -9.04
N ASP A 151 3.41 6.36 -10.17
CA ASP A 151 2.97 5.92 -11.50
C ASP A 151 3.19 4.41 -11.73
N ASN A 152 4.26 3.85 -11.20
CA ASN A 152 4.48 2.40 -11.26
C ASN A 152 3.34 1.63 -10.58
N CYS A 153 2.92 2.05 -9.39
CA CYS A 153 1.81 1.41 -8.68
C CYS A 153 0.48 1.63 -9.39
N CYS A 154 0.25 2.83 -9.93
CA CYS A 154 -0.93 3.11 -10.75
C CYS A 154 -1.02 2.16 -11.95
N TYR A 155 0.08 1.92 -12.63
CA TYR A 155 0.15 0.96 -13.74
C TYR A 155 -0.11 -0.48 -13.27
N VAL A 156 0.58 -0.92 -12.22
CA VAL A 156 0.47 -2.30 -11.73
C VAL A 156 -0.97 -2.64 -11.31
N PHE A 157 -1.66 -1.72 -10.66
CA PHE A 157 -2.98 -1.96 -10.07
C PHE A 157 -4.14 -1.34 -10.86
N ASP A 158 -3.90 -0.80 -12.04
CA ASP A 158 -4.91 -0.15 -12.90
C ASP A 158 -5.69 0.94 -12.15
N LYS A 159 -4.98 1.83 -11.47
CA LYS A 159 -5.54 2.96 -10.70
C LYS A 159 -5.42 4.30 -11.42
#